data_ca0201cf59e4d1a4a0cd2787993289c4
#
_entry.id   ca0201cf59e4d1a4a0cd2787993289c4
#
_cell.length_a   1.000
_cell.length_b   1.000
_cell.length_c   1.000
_cell.angle_alpha   90.00
_cell.angle_beta   90.00
_cell.angle_gamma   90.00
#
_symmetry.space_group_name_H-M   'P 1'
#
loop_
_entity.id
_entity.type
_entity.pdbx_description
1 polymer ?
#
loop_
_entity_poly.entity_id
_entity_poly.type
_entity_poly.pdbx_seq_one_letter_code
_entity_poly.pdbx_strand_id
1 'polypeptide(L)'
;NLLMYGKSNSLDAVKLFGNLIKEFHAKDGKYPDPNNPYELGHEVPIPTGDVDFPAVIAELKKQGFKGAITIECELNGTRHDYVIQTRKYLQELLDR
;
A
#
# COMPACT_ATOMS: atom_id res chain seq x y z
N ASN A 1 -2.85 -5.68 -2.16
CA ASN A 1 -3.17 -7.03 -2.67
C ASN A 1 -1.95 -7.95 -2.70
N LEU A 2 -0.75 -7.44 -3.01
CA LEU A 2 0.48 -8.23 -2.96
C LEU A 2 0.68 -8.88 -1.59
N LEU A 3 0.40 -8.14 -0.53
CA LEU A 3 0.57 -8.60 0.84
C LEU A 3 -0.53 -9.55 1.27
N MET A 4 -1.80 -9.16 1.05
CA MET A 4 -2.96 -9.92 1.54
C MET A 4 -3.14 -11.25 0.78
N TYR A 5 -2.97 -11.23 -0.53
CA TYR A 5 -3.29 -12.35 -1.40
C TYR A 5 -2.04 -13.04 -1.96
N GLY A 6 -1.01 -12.26 -2.27
CA GLY A 6 0.25 -12.79 -2.77
C GLY A 6 1.25 -13.15 -1.68
N LYS A 7 0.98 -12.82 -0.42
CA LYS A 7 1.87 -13.05 0.74
C LYS A 7 3.26 -12.45 0.53
N SER A 8 3.34 -11.39 -0.28
CA SER A 8 4.58 -10.73 -0.68
C SER A 8 4.75 -9.39 0.03
N ASN A 9 6.00 -8.94 0.12
CA ASN A 9 6.32 -7.64 0.71
C ASN A 9 6.29 -6.56 -0.37
N SER A 10 5.54 -5.49 -0.14
CA SER A 10 5.38 -4.40 -1.11
C SER A 10 6.67 -3.64 -1.39
N LEU A 11 7.50 -3.43 -0.37
CA LEU A 11 8.81 -2.76 -0.55
C LEU A 11 9.75 -3.59 -1.43
N ASP A 12 9.79 -4.91 -1.22
CA ASP A 12 10.59 -5.80 -2.05
C ASP A 12 10.11 -5.78 -3.50
N ALA A 13 8.80 -5.73 -3.72
CA ALA A 13 8.23 -5.62 -5.06
C ALA A 13 8.64 -4.30 -5.75
N VAL A 14 8.61 -3.18 -5.03
CA VAL A 14 9.04 -1.88 -5.58
C VAL A 14 10.52 -1.92 -5.97
N LYS A 15 11.37 -2.50 -5.15
CA LYS A 15 12.79 -2.65 -5.45
C LYS A 15 13.03 -3.56 -6.66
N LEU A 16 12.26 -4.65 -6.76
CA LEU A 16 12.40 -5.62 -7.83
C LEU A 16 11.96 -5.06 -9.19
N PHE A 17 10.80 -4.41 -9.24
CA PHE A 17 10.22 -3.91 -10.49
C PHE A 17 10.77 -2.56 -10.92
N GLY A 18 11.23 -1.75 -9.98
CA GLY A 18 11.94 -0.50 -10.27
C GLY A 18 11.16 0.43 -11.21
N ASN A 19 11.82 0.87 -12.27
CA ASN A 19 11.26 1.81 -13.25
C ASN A 19 10.16 1.22 -14.14
N LEU A 20 9.86 -0.05 -14.02
CA LEU A 20 8.70 -0.64 -14.69
C LEU A 20 7.39 -0.26 -14.03
N ILE A 21 7.42 0.23 -12.78
CA ILE A 21 6.23 0.68 -12.06
C ILE A 21 5.78 2.01 -12.64
N LYS A 22 4.57 2.05 -13.20
CA LYS A 22 3.98 3.24 -13.82
C LYS A 22 2.83 3.81 -13.02
N GLU A 23 2.25 3.02 -12.15
CA GLU A 23 1.12 3.38 -11.31
C GLU A 23 1.19 2.62 -10.00
N PHE A 24 0.69 3.23 -8.93
CA PHE A 24 0.68 2.64 -7.60
C PHE A 24 -0.71 2.78 -6.99
N HIS A 25 -1.32 1.67 -6.62
CA HIS A 25 -2.56 1.65 -5.86
C HIS A 25 -2.25 1.49 -4.37
N ALA A 26 -2.61 2.49 -3.59
CA ALA A 26 -2.40 2.49 -2.15
C ALA A 26 -3.57 1.78 -1.46
N LYS A 27 -3.29 0.64 -0.88
CA LYS A 27 -4.22 -0.19 -0.13
C LYS A 27 -3.44 -0.87 0.98
N ASP A 28 -4.00 -0.96 2.15
CA ASP A 28 -3.35 -1.59 3.30
C ASP A 28 -4.08 -2.85 3.73
N GLY A 29 -3.35 -3.72 4.39
CA GLY A 29 -3.92 -4.99 4.83
C GLY A 29 -3.01 -5.69 5.82
N LYS A 30 -3.52 -6.79 6.34
CA LYS A 30 -2.79 -7.70 7.23
C LYS A 30 -2.42 -8.96 6.47
N TYR A 31 -1.21 -9.48 6.75
CA TYR A 31 -0.82 -10.80 6.28
C TYR A 31 -1.78 -11.86 6.80
N PRO A 32 -2.02 -12.93 6.03
CA PRO A 32 -2.73 -14.08 6.54
C PRO A 32 -1.91 -14.80 7.62
N ASP A 33 -2.58 -15.64 8.40
CA ASP A 33 -1.90 -16.50 9.37
C ASP A 33 -0.90 -17.42 8.64
N PRO A 34 0.41 -17.36 8.98
CA PRO A 34 1.42 -18.17 8.30
C PRO A 34 1.23 -19.69 8.54
N ASN A 35 0.46 -20.07 9.56
CA ASN A 35 0.16 -21.46 9.85
C ASN A 35 -1.03 -22.02 9.09
N ASN A 36 -1.76 -21.16 8.34
CA ASN A 36 -2.89 -21.59 7.54
C ASN A 36 -2.62 -21.29 6.06
N PRO A 37 -2.23 -22.28 5.23
CA PRO A 37 -1.86 -22.07 3.85
C PRO A 37 -3.05 -21.65 2.95
N TYR A 38 -4.27 -21.83 3.42
CA TYR A 38 -5.49 -21.50 2.68
C TYR A 38 -6.08 -20.15 3.06
N GLU A 39 -5.57 -19.53 4.12
CA GLU A 39 -6.05 -18.23 4.55
C GLU A 39 -5.49 -17.10 3.66
N LEU A 40 -6.35 -16.14 3.37
CA LEU A 40 -5.95 -14.86 2.76
C LEU A 40 -5.92 -13.78 3.84
N GLY A 41 -5.12 -12.75 3.61
CA GLY A 41 -5.14 -11.56 4.44
C GLY A 41 -6.43 -10.76 4.26
N HIS A 42 -6.54 -9.67 4.98
CA HIS A 42 -7.71 -8.79 4.92
C HIS A 42 -7.31 -7.33 4.88
N GLU A 43 -8.14 -6.51 4.23
CA GLU A 43 -7.93 -5.08 4.17
C GLU A 43 -8.17 -4.42 5.53
N VAL A 44 -7.34 -3.41 5.82
CA VAL A 44 -7.51 -2.52 6.97
C VAL A 44 -7.27 -1.08 6.53
N PRO A 45 -7.72 -0.07 7.28
CA PRO A 45 -7.45 1.33 6.93
C PRO A 45 -5.96 1.64 6.87
N ILE A 46 -5.55 2.43 5.88
CA ILE A 46 -4.20 3.01 5.83
C ILE A 46 -4.07 4.01 7.01
N PRO A 47 -3.00 3.98 7.81
CA PRO A 47 -1.79 3.16 7.75
C PRO A 47 -1.75 2.07 8.85
N THR A 48 -2.82 1.37 9.09
CA THR A 48 -2.93 0.46 10.25
C THR A 48 -2.56 -0.98 9.95
N GLY A 49 -2.19 -1.27 8.71
CA GLY A 49 -1.81 -2.61 8.26
C GLY A 49 -0.31 -2.88 8.26
N ASP A 50 0.06 -3.89 7.49
CA ASP A 50 1.44 -4.39 7.43
C ASP A 50 2.25 -3.78 6.28
N VAL A 51 1.67 -2.90 5.45
CA VAL A 51 2.41 -2.17 4.41
C VAL A 51 3.22 -1.05 5.06
N ASP A 52 4.52 -1.04 4.82
CA ASP A 52 5.40 0.06 5.25
C ASP A 52 5.33 1.20 4.22
N PHE A 53 4.29 2.02 4.29
CA PHE A 53 4.11 3.14 3.37
C PHE A 53 5.26 4.14 3.38
N PRO A 54 5.83 4.54 4.52
CA PRO A 54 6.99 5.43 4.51
C PRO A 54 8.15 4.87 3.69
N ALA A 55 8.49 3.60 3.86
CA ALA A 55 9.58 2.97 3.12
C ALA A 55 9.23 2.81 1.63
N VAL A 56 8.00 2.39 1.31
CA VAL A 56 7.54 2.23 -0.08
C VAL A 56 7.57 3.57 -0.83
N ILE A 57 7.01 4.62 -0.24
CA ILE A 57 6.99 5.95 -0.86
C ILE A 57 8.42 6.50 -1.03
N ALA A 58 9.28 6.34 -0.02
CA ALA A 58 10.67 6.77 -0.09
C ALA A 58 11.41 6.07 -1.24
N GLU A 59 11.20 4.77 -1.42
CA GLU A 59 11.83 4.01 -2.52
C GLU A 59 11.30 4.43 -3.89
N LEU A 60 9.99 4.65 -4.02
CA LEU A 60 9.40 5.17 -5.26
C LEU A 60 9.99 6.54 -5.63
N LYS A 61 10.13 7.43 -4.66
CA LYS A 61 10.75 8.76 -4.87
C LYS A 61 12.22 8.62 -5.30
N LYS A 62 12.97 7.77 -4.64
CA LYS A 62 14.37 7.48 -4.96
C LYS A 62 14.54 6.99 -6.40
N GLN A 63 13.59 6.18 -6.88
CA GLN A 63 13.60 5.67 -8.26
C GLN A 63 13.10 6.69 -9.29
N GLY A 64 12.63 7.87 -8.86
CA GLY A 64 12.11 8.90 -9.76
C GLY A 64 10.71 8.61 -10.27
N PHE A 65 9.90 7.88 -9.51
CA PHE A 65 8.52 7.57 -9.86
C PHE A 65 7.70 8.86 -10.13
N LYS A 66 7.01 8.90 -11.26
CA LYS A 66 6.21 10.05 -11.73
C LYS A 66 4.74 9.73 -11.93
N GLY A 67 4.34 8.50 -11.68
CA GLY A 67 2.97 8.05 -11.89
C GLY A 67 2.00 8.52 -10.81
N ALA A 68 0.75 8.15 -10.99
CA ALA A 68 -0.29 8.44 -10.01
C ALA A 68 -0.25 7.46 -8.85
N ILE A 69 -0.61 7.94 -7.66
CA ILE A 69 -0.90 7.12 -6.49
C ILE A 69 -2.40 7.16 -6.28
N THR A 70 -3.06 6.06 -6.56
CA THR A 70 -4.51 5.92 -6.45
C THR A 70 -4.87 5.28 -5.12
N ILE A 71 -5.76 5.94 -4.37
CA ILE A 71 -6.27 5.36 -3.12
C ILE A 71 -7.35 4.33 -3.46
N GLU A 72 -7.11 3.09 -3.07
CA GLU A 72 -8.06 2.01 -3.24
C GLU A 72 -8.62 1.59 -1.88
N CYS A 73 -9.95 1.56 -1.75
CA CYS A 73 -10.63 1.20 -0.51
C CYS A 73 -11.89 0.40 -0.80
N GLU A 74 -11.93 -0.83 -0.32
CA GLU A 74 -13.09 -1.72 -0.38
C GLU A 74 -13.77 -1.90 0.98
N LEU A 75 -13.30 -1.17 2.01
CA LEU A 75 -13.88 -1.21 3.34
C LEU A 75 -15.28 -0.61 3.37
N ASN A 76 -16.17 -1.22 4.15
CA ASN A 76 -17.52 -0.70 4.37
C ASN A 76 -17.49 0.52 5.31
N GLY A 77 -18.48 1.43 5.19
CA GLY A 77 -18.65 2.58 6.09
C GLY A 77 -18.34 3.93 5.45
N THR A 78 -17.77 4.85 6.22
CA THR A 78 -17.53 6.26 5.83
C THR A 78 -16.31 6.41 4.92
N ARG A 79 -16.45 5.99 3.69
CA ARG A 79 -15.36 6.02 2.69
C ARG A 79 -14.85 7.44 2.42
N HIS A 80 -15.71 8.43 2.49
CA HIS A 80 -15.33 9.81 2.21
C HIS A 80 -14.28 10.33 3.19
N ASP A 81 -14.53 10.22 4.48
CA ASP A 81 -13.59 10.65 5.52
C ASP A 81 -12.30 9.85 5.47
N TYR A 82 -12.39 8.55 5.24
CA TYR A 82 -11.24 7.69 5.07
C TYR A 82 -10.34 8.15 3.92
N VAL A 83 -10.93 8.45 2.76
CA VAL A 83 -10.17 8.90 1.58
C VAL A 83 -9.46 10.23 1.85
N ILE A 84 -10.14 11.18 2.50
CA ILE A 84 -9.54 12.47 2.85
C ILE A 84 -8.35 12.29 3.80
N GLN A 85 -8.50 11.49 4.84
CA GLN A 85 -7.43 11.23 5.81
C GLN A 85 -6.26 10.49 5.16
N THR A 86 -6.56 9.50 4.35
CA THR A 86 -5.55 8.74 3.61
C THR A 86 -4.77 9.64 2.65
N ARG A 87 -5.47 10.52 1.92
CA ARG A 87 -4.82 11.49 1.04
C ARG A 87 -3.84 12.37 1.80
N LYS A 88 -4.25 12.91 2.94
CA LYS A 88 -3.38 13.74 3.78
C LYS A 88 -2.13 12.98 4.21
N TYR A 89 -2.31 11.78 4.70
CA TYR A 89 -1.19 10.93 5.13
C TYR A 89 -0.20 10.65 3.99
N LEU A 90 -0.69 10.23 2.84
CA LEU A 90 0.17 9.95 1.69
C LEU A 90 0.87 11.21 1.17
N GLN A 91 0.16 12.36 1.18
CA GLN A 91 0.76 13.64 0.77
C GLN A 91 1.90 14.05 1.71
N GLU A 92 1.76 13.85 3.01
CA GLU A 92 2.84 14.11 3.97
C GLU A 92 4.08 13.26 3.68
N LEU A 93 3.88 11.99 3.31
CA LEU A 93 5.00 11.11 2.93
C LEU A 93 5.67 11.59 1.64
N LEU A 94 4.90 12.05 0.68
CA LEU A 94 5.42 12.57 -0.59
C LEU A 94 6.22 13.85 -0.39
N ASP A 95 5.82 14.69 0.55
CA ASP A 95 6.42 16.00 0.83
C ASP A 95 7.70 15.93 1.68
N ARG A 96 8.01 14.78 2.24
CA ARG A 96 9.24 14.57 3.04
C ARG A 96 10.54 14.68 2.25
#